data_c9e92b386a7390998845a1588952ecd0
#
_entry.id   c9e92b386a7390998845a1588952ecd0
#
_cell.length_a   1.000
_cell.length_b   1.000
_cell.length_c   1.000
_cell.angle_alpha   90.00
_cell.angle_beta   90.00
_cell.angle_gamma   90.00
#
_symmetry.space_group_name_H-M   'P 1'
#
loop_
_entity.id
_entity.type
_entity.pdbx_description
1 polymer ?
#
loop_
_entity_poly.entity_id
_entity_poly.type
_entity_poly.pdbx_seq_one_letter_code
_entity_poly.pdbx_strand_id
1 'polypeptide(L)'
;GTVQGNNHQQTKFLTGNNLWHTDSSFRKVPSFVSIMMAYEVPDEGGETQFVSARSAYARLPDDMKEKIDPLEVIHDYVFSRSKVAEVDPKHAASLPPITQRLVRKNPNTGAKNFYIGSHAKEIVGWNYEDSRSLLDELLAGTVVDANVYTHAWKPGDLVIWDNRCILHRGTGYDADKHRRFMRQTRVAGLGPTLEE
;
A
#
# COMPACT_ATOMS: atom_id res chain seq x y z
N GLY A 1 -14.65 -5.35 20.40
CA GLY A 1 -14.63 -6.28 19.26
C GLY A 1 -14.13 -7.64 19.68
N THR A 2 -14.53 -8.68 18.97
CA THR A 2 -14.06 -10.04 19.22
C THR A 2 -12.68 -10.21 18.60
N VAL A 3 -11.71 -10.78 19.30
CA VAL A 3 -10.41 -11.18 18.77
C VAL A 3 -10.60 -12.43 17.92
N GLN A 4 -10.01 -12.45 16.73
CA GLN A 4 -10.13 -13.52 15.75
C GLN A 4 -8.79 -14.26 15.64
N GLY A 5 -8.81 -15.60 15.71
CA GLY A 5 -7.61 -16.43 15.53
C GLY A 5 -7.16 -16.52 14.07
N ASN A 6 -5.98 -17.16 13.84
CA ASN A 6 -5.31 -17.26 12.53
C ASN A 6 -6.19 -17.89 11.44
N ASN A 7 -7.01 -18.86 11.78
CA ASN A 7 -7.88 -19.59 10.83
C ASN A 7 -9.16 -18.84 10.46
N HIS A 8 -9.48 -17.74 11.16
CA HIS A 8 -10.67 -16.98 10.85
C HIS A 8 -10.56 -16.28 9.48
N GLN A 9 -11.62 -16.35 8.68
CA GLN A 9 -11.62 -15.80 7.31
C GLN A 9 -11.19 -14.32 7.26
N GLN A 10 -11.66 -13.52 8.21
CA GLN A 10 -11.28 -12.09 8.29
C GLN A 10 -9.79 -11.91 8.60
N THR A 11 -9.21 -12.74 9.46
CA THR A 11 -7.76 -12.70 9.75
C THR A 11 -6.96 -13.05 8.49
N LYS A 12 -7.33 -14.11 7.78
CA LYS A 12 -6.71 -14.48 6.49
C LYS A 12 -6.82 -13.34 5.48
N PHE A 13 -7.98 -12.71 5.37
CA PHE A 13 -8.19 -11.59 4.47
C PHE A 13 -7.30 -10.37 4.82
N LEU A 14 -7.09 -10.10 6.12
CA LEU A 14 -6.23 -9.02 6.59
C LEU A 14 -4.75 -9.27 6.32
N THR A 15 -4.31 -10.52 6.05
CA THR A 15 -2.92 -10.79 5.65
C THR A 15 -2.54 -10.11 4.33
N GLY A 16 -3.51 -9.68 3.52
CA GLY A 16 -3.25 -8.81 2.38
C GLY A 16 -2.58 -7.49 2.74
N ASN A 17 -2.68 -7.04 4.00
CA ASN A 17 -1.96 -5.87 4.49
C ASN A 17 -0.48 -6.15 4.76
N ASN A 18 -0.03 -7.41 4.69
CA ASN A 18 1.38 -7.79 4.75
C ASN A 18 2.08 -7.63 3.40
N LEU A 19 1.34 -7.34 2.33
CA LEU A 19 1.89 -6.92 1.05
C LEU A 19 2.18 -5.42 1.09
N TRP A 20 3.28 -4.98 0.47
CA TRP A 20 3.59 -3.56 0.33
C TRP A 20 2.50 -2.82 -0.44
N HIS A 21 1.92 -1.78 0.16
CA HIS A 21 0.80 -1.04 -0.41
C HIS A 21 0.75 0.41 0.10
N THR A 22 -0.09 1.20 -0.54
CA THR A 22 -0.62 2.45 -0.02
C THR A 22 -2.12 2.28 0.21
N ASP A 23 -2.66 2.93 1.24
CA ASP A 23 -4.08 2.80 1.56
C ASP A 23 -4.98 3.40 0.46
N SER A 24 -6.03 2.65 0.13
CA SER A 24 -7.12 3.08 -0.77
C SER A 24 -6.69 3.49 -2.17
N SER A 25 -5.52 3.07 -2.65
CA SER A 25 -5.05 3.37 -4.03
C SER A 25 -5.98 2.82 -5.12
N PHE A 26 -6.83 1.87 -4.79
CA PHE A 26 -7.89 1.29 -5.63
C PHE A 26 -9.19 2.12 -5.63
N ARG A 27 -9.22 3.32 -5.06
CA ARG A 27 -10.36 4.25 -5.08
C ARG A 27 -10.07 5.44 -5.98
N LYS A 28 -11.11 5.99 -6.61
CA LYS A 28 -11.00 7.16 -7.48
C LYS A 28 -10.27 8.32 -6.78
N VAL A 29 -10.64 8.59 -5.53
CA VAL A 29 -9.91 9.50 -4.65
C VAL A 29 -9.21 8.65 -3.59
N PRO A 30 -7.89 8.45 -3.69
CA PRO A 30 -7.15 7.62 -2.74
C PRO A 30 -6.96 8.35 -1.39
N SER A 31 -6.50 7.60 -0.39
CA SER A 31 -6.19 8.17 0.91
C SER A 31 -4.98 9.12 0.83
N PHE A 32 -5.11 10.27 1.49
CA PHE A 32 -4.02 11.21 1.72
C PHE A 32 -3.18 10.76 2.92
N VAL A 33 -3.79 10.69 4.08
CA VAL A 33 -3.12 10.35 5.34
C VAL A 33 -3.84 9.19 6.00
N SER A 34 -3.07 8.30 6.59
CA SER A 34 -3.54 7.31 7.54
C SER A 34 -3.02 7.61 8.93
N ILE A 35 -3.86 7.39 9.92
CA ILE A 35 -3.59 7.57 11.34
C ILE A 35 -3.92 6.27 12.03
N MET A 36 -2.96 5.66 12.72
CA MET A 36 -3.15 4.39 13.44
C MET A 36 -2.72 4.53 14.88
N MET A 37 -3.56 4.05 15.78
CA MET A 37 -3.30 4.02 17.22
C MET A 37 -3.29 2.58 17.72
N ALA A 38 -2.31 2.25 18.55
CA ALA A 38 -2.17 0.95 19.20
C ALA A 38 -2.82 0.94 20.58
N TYR A 39 -3.69 -0.05 20.82
CA TYR A 39 -4.31 -0.31 22.12
C TYR A 39 -3.76 -1.57 22.78
N GLU A 40 -3.69 -2.67 22.02
CA GLU A 40 -3.09 -3.92 22.43
C GLU A 40 -2.15 -4.37 21.29
N VAL A 41 -0.96 -4.82 21.63
CA VAL A 41 0.06 -5.25 20.67
C VAL A 41 0.59 -6.63 21.07
N PRO A 42 0.98 -7.48 20.08
CA PRO A 42 1.62 -8.75 20.38
C PRO A 42 3.00 -8.53 21.00
N ASP A 43 3.46 -9.50 21.80
CA ASP A 43 4.81 -9.49 22.36
C ASP A 43 5.87 -9.74 21.27
N GLU A 44 5.47 -10.44 20.18
CA GLU A 44 6.33 -10.77 19.05
C GLU A 44 5.57 -10.55 17.73
N GLY A 45 6.23 -9.92 16.77
CA GLY A 45 5.65 -9.64 15.44
C GLY A 45 4.62 -8.50 15.47
N GLY A 46 3.89 -8.36 14.37
CA GLY A 46 2.84 -7.35 14.22
C GLY A 46 3.35 -5.92 14.04
N GLU A 47 4.63 -5.75 13.75
CA GLU A 47 5.22 -4.46 13.41
C GLU A 47 4.59 -3.91 12.13
N THR A 48 4.78 -2.63 11.90
CA THR A 48 4.48 -2.00 10.62
C THR A 48 5.77 -1.48 9.99
N GLN A 49 5.99 -1.87 8.75
CA GLN A 49 7.13 -1.42 7.96
C GLN A 49 6.70 -0.33 6.99
N PHE A 50 7.57 0.65 6.82
CA PHE A 50 7.38 1.82 5.98
C PHE A 50 8.57 2.04 5.07
N VAL A 51 8.34 2.49 3.84
CA VAL A 51 9.38 2.88 2.90
C VAL A 51 8.93 4.06 2.04
N SER A 52 9.87 4.94 1.71
CA SER A 52 9.59 6.14 0.93
C SER A 52 9.74 5.89 -0.58
N ALA A 53 8.61 5.87 -1.30
CA ALA A 53 8.60 5.86 -2.76
C ALA A 53 9.17 7.17 -3.36
N ARG A 54 9.14 8.28 -2.61
CA ARG A 54 9.78 9.53 -3.00
C ARG A 54 11.29 9.40 -3.02
N SER A 55 11.89 8.87 -1.96
CA SER A 55 13.33 8.64 -1.92
C SER A 55 13.78 7.63 -2.96
N ALA A 56 12.97 6.59 -3.21
CA ALA A 56 13.25 5.61 -4.24
C ALA A 56 13.19 6.23 -5.65
N TYR A 57 12.15 7.02 -5.97
CA TYR A 57 12.06 7.75 -7.23
C TYR A 57 13.26 8.70 -7.43
N ALA A 58 13.66 9.44 -6.39
CA ALA A 58 14.78 10.37 -6.47
C ALA A 58 16.10 9.69 -6.87
N ARG A 59 16.29 8.42 -6.49
CA ARG A 59 17.48 7.62 -6.82
C ARG A 59 17.46 6.97 -8.20
N LEU A 60 16.32 6.98 -8.90
CA LEU A 60 16.25 6.41 -10.26
C LEU A 60 17.16 7.19 -11.23
N PRO A 61 17.72 6.52 -12.22
CA PRO A 61 18.35 7.16 -13.37
C PRO A 61 17.36 8.05 -14.12
N ASP A 62 17.85 9.08 -14.80
CA ASP A 62 16.97 10.05 -15.46
C ASP A 62 16.19 9.44 -16.63
N ASP A 63 16.78 8.53 -17.39
CA ASP A 63 16.10 7.76 -18.44
C ASP A 63 14.92 6.93 -17.89
N MET A 64 15.09 6.33 -16.71
CA MET A 64 14.00 5.63 -16.06
C MET A 64 12.88 6.59 -15.61
N LYS A 65 13.23 7.76 -15.05
CA LYS A 65 12.25 8.80 -14.68
C LYS A 65 11.47 9.27 -15.91
N GLU A 66 12.16 9.58 -17.02
CA GLU A 66 11.53 9.97 -18.29
C GLU A 66 10.58 8.89 -18.81
N LYS A 67 10.97 7.62 -18.72
CA LYS A 67 10.15 6.47 -19.12
C LYS A 67 8.87 6.35 -18.30
N ILE A 68 8.94 6.51 -16.96
CA ILE A 68 7.80 6.22 -16.08
C ILE A 68 6.91 7.43 -15.80
N ASP A 69 7.40 8.65 -15.92
CA ASP A 69 6.67 9.88 -15.64
C ASP A 69 5.30 10.00 -16.34
N PRO A 70 5.16 9.64 -17.63
CA PRO A 70 3.89 9.76 -18.33
C PRO A 70 2.95 8.57 -18.11
N LEU A 71 3.39 7.51 -17.42
CA LEU A 71 2.64 6.26 -17.35
C LEU A 71 1.46 6.34 -16.37
N GLU A 72 0.43 5.58 -16.71
CA GLU A 72 -0.76 5.35 -15.90
C GLU A 72 -0.87 3.87 -15.54
N VAL A 73 -1.35 3.56 -14.35
CA VAL A 73 -1.42 2.20 -13.79
C VAL A 73 -2.83 1.89 -13.33
N ILE A 74 -3.31 0.72 -13.67
CA ILE A 74 -4.58 0.17 -13.17
C ILE A 74 -4.34 -0.36 -11.76
N HIS A 75 -5.02 0.21 -10.78
CA HIS A 75 -5.11 -0.27 -9.41
C HIS A 75 -6.38 -1.10 -9.23
N ASP A 76 -6.21 -2.35 -8.84
CA ASP A 76 -7.28 -3.34 -8.75
C ASP A 76 -7.27 -3.98 -7.35
N TYR A 77 -8.38 -3.78 -6.61
CA TYR A 77 -8.57 -4.35 -5.29
C TYR A 77 -8.61 -5.87 -5.31
N VAL A 78 -9.34 -6.44 -6.29
CA VAL A 78 -9.51 -7.89 -6.43
C VAL A 78 -8.17 -8.55 -6.73
N PHE A 79 -7.39 -7.99 -7.66
CA PHE A 79 -6.04 -8.45 -7.99
C PHE A 79 -5.14 -8.56 -6.75
N SER A 80 -5.19 -7.57 -5.87
CA SER A 80 -4.40 -7.59 -4.64
C SER A 80 -4.91 -8.64 -3.64
N ARG A 81 -6.21 -8.67 -3.38
CA ARG A 81 -6.78 -9.51 -2.33
C ARG A 81 -6.88 -10.98 -2.70
N SER A 82 -7.07 -11.31 -3.97
CA SER A 82 -7.06 -12.71 -4.45
C SER A 82 -5.74 -13.44 -4.22
N LYS A 83 -4.65 -12.70 -3.95
CA LYS A 83 -3.36 -13.29 -3.57
C LYS A 83 -3.37 -13.93 -2.18
N VAL A 84 -4.33 -13.59 -1.32
CA VAL A 84 -4.38 -14.05 0.08
C VAL A 84 -5.70 -14.72 0.45
N ALA A 85 -6.81 -14.35 -0.17
CA ALA A 85 -8.13 -14.92 0.11
C ALA A 85 -9.09 -14.69 -1.07
N GLU A 86 -10.13 -15.50 -1.14
CA GLU A 86 -11.22 -15.28 -2.08
C GLU A 86 -11.98 -13.99 -1.75
N VAL A 87 -12.29 -13.20 -2.77
CA VAL A 87 -13.02 -11.93 -2.62
C VAL A 87 -14.49 -12.17 -2.92
N ASP A 88 -15.35 -11.73 -2.01
CA ASP A 88 -16.80 -11.79 -2.22
C ASP A 88 -17.21 -11.07 -3.53
N PRO A 89 -17.98 -11.70 -4.43
CA PRO A 89 -18.32 -11.12 -5.74
C PRO A 89 -19.06 -9.78 -5.65
N LYS A 90 -19.93 -9.59 -4.65
CA LYS A 90 -20.68 -8.32 -4.45
C LYS A 90 -19.72 -7.21 -4.01
N HIS A 91 -18.77 -7.56 -3.13
CA HIS A 91 -17.74 -6.62 -2.70
C HIS A 91 -16.79 -6.28 -3.87
N ALA A 92 -16.37 -7.27 -4.64
CA ALA A 92 -15.58 -7.07 -5.86
C ALA A 92 -16.26 -6.10 -6.85
N ALA A 93 -17.56 -6.31 -7.11
CA ALA A 93 -18.34 -5.45 -8.01
C ALA A 93 -18.47 -4.00 -7.52
N SER A 94 -18.36 -3.77 -6.20
CA SER A 94 -18.40 -2.41 -5.61
C SER A 94 -17.10 -1.64 -5.72
N LEU A 95 -16.00 -2.30 -6.11
CA LEU A 95 -14.66 -1.75 -6.22
C LEU A 95 -14.04 -2.08 -7.58
N PRO A 96 -14.56 -1.49 -8.68
CA PRO A 96 -13.99 -1.70 -10.00
C PRO A 96 -12.55 -1.19 -10.06
N PRO A 97 -11.71 -1.75 -10.94
CA PRO A 97 -10.36 -1.25 -11.19
C PRO A 97 -10.36 0.25 -11.53
N ILE A 98 -9.36 0.97 -11.05
CA ILE A 98 -9.21 2.42 -11.20
C ILE A 98 -7.85 2.73 -11.79
N THR A 99 -7.82 3.62 -12.77
CA THR A 99 -6.57 4.18 -13.31
C THR A 99 -6.03 5.26 -12.37
N GLN A 100 -4.73 5.20 -12.09
CA GLN A 100 -3.98 6.17 -11.29
C GLN A 100 -2.72 6.59 -12.06
N ARG A 101 -2.17 7.76 -11.76
CA ARG A 101 -0.83 8.11 -12.22
C ARG A 101 0.21 7.14 -11.64
N LEU A 102 1.15 6.65 -12.48
CA LEU A 102 2.31 5.90 -11.97
C LEU A 102 3.24 6.84 -11.18
N VAL A 103 3.47 8.04 -11.68
CA VAL A 103 4.23 9.07 -10.97
C VAL A 103 3.31 10.20 -10.54
N ARG A 104 3.29 10.45 -9.23
CA ARG A 104 2.54 11.55 -8.61
C ARG A 104 3.49 12.69 -8.24
N LYS A 105 2.97 13.90 -8.27
CA LYS A 105 3.68 15.12 -7.86
C LYS A 105 3.03 15.70 -6.61
N ASN A 106 3.80 15.94 -5.57
CA ASN A 106 3.30 16.63 -4.40
C ASN A 106 2.99 18.09 -4.75
N PRO A 107 1.74 18.56 -4.59
CA PRO A 107 1.34 19.91 -5.04
C PRO A 107 2.04 21.04 -4.26
N ASN A 108 2.47 20.79 -3.02
CA ASN A 108 3.09 21.80 -2.17
C ASN A 108 4.61 21.92 -2.38
N THR A 109 5.27 20.80 -2.69
CA THR A 109 6.74 20.75 -2.76
C THR A 109 7.27 20.49 -4.16
N GLY A 110 6.43 20.07 -5.10
CA GLY A 110 6.84 19.62 -6.44
C GLY A 110 7.56 18.29 -6.47
N ALA A 111 7.84 17.66 -5.32
CA ALA A 111 8.54 16.40 -5.25
C ALA A 111 7.72 15.26 -5.89
N LYS A 112 8.38 14.46 -6.73
CA LYS A 112 7.78 13.31 -7.39
C LYS A 112 8.02 12.02 -6.63
N ASN A 113 7.10 11.09 -6.78
CA ASN A 113 7.24 9.69 -6.35
C ASN A 113 6.42 8.79 -7.26
N PHE A 114 6.82 7.54 -7.38
CA PHE A 114 5.95 6.57 -8.03
C PHE A 114 4.90 6.01 -7.06
N TYR A 115 3.75 5.65 -7.62
CA TYR A 115 2.56 5.23 -6.90
C TYR A 115 2.22 3.79 -7.27
N ILE A 116 2.85 2.86 -6.56
CA ILE A 116 2.82 1.41 -6.81
C ILE A 116 2.41 0.64 -5.54
N GLY A 117 2.50 -0.66 -5.60
CA GLY A 117 2.24 -1.57 -4.48
C GLY A 117 1.29 -2.69 -4.88
N SER A 118 0.76 -3.41 -3.91
CA SER A 118 -0.01 -4.65 -4.14
C SER A 118 -1.25 -4.49 -5.03
N HIS A 119 -1.83 -3.28 -5.06
CA HIS A 119 -3.00 -2.99 -5.90
C HIS A 119 -2.65 -2.61 -7.34
N ALA A 120 -1.42 -2.16 -7.61
CA ALA A 120 -0.94 -1.82 -8.95
C ALA A 120 -0.81 -3.10 -9.77
N LYS A 121 -1.72 -3.29 -10.74
CA LYS A 121 -1.88 -4.53 -11.50
C LYS A 121 -1.10 -4.48 -12.81
N GLU A 122 -1.39 -3.49 -13.63
CA GLU A 122 -0.84 -3.38 -14.99
C GLU A 122 -0.76 -1.91 -15.43
N ILE A 123 0.12 -1.62 -16.37
CA ILE A 123 0.30 -0.29 -16.97
C ILE A 123 -0.68 -0.15 -18.14
N VAL A 124 -1.36 0.98 -18.23
CA VAL A 124 -2.33 1.25 -19.28
C VAL A 124 -1.65 1.17 -20.65
N GLY A 125 -2.22 0.37 -21.54
CA GLY A 125 -1.71 0.18 -22.91
C GLY A 125 -0.54 -0.79 -23.06
N TRP A 126 -0.04 -1.38 -21.96
CA TRP A 126 1.01 -2.40 -21.99
C TRP A 126 0.41 -3.80 -21.85
N ASN A 127 1.14 -4.83 -22.30
CA ASN A 127 0.80 -6.20 -21.94
C ASN A 127 1.08 -6.46 -20.45
N TYR A 128 0.47 -7.51 -19.92
CA TYR A 128 0.54 -7.83 -18.48
C TYR A 128 1.96 -8.18 -18.03
N GLU A 129 2.71 -8.94 -18.82
CA GLU A 129 4.06 -9.41 -18.45
C GLU A 129 5.05 -8.25 -18.34
N ASP A 130 5.08 -7.36 -19.33
CA ASP A 130 5.95 -6.17 -19.31
C ASP A 130 5.53 -5.20 -18.18
N SER A 131 4.22 -5.07 -17.95
CA SER A 131 3.69 -4.28 -16.83
C SER A 131 4.19 -4.81 -15.48
N ARG A 132 4.08 -6.12 -15.27
CA ARG A 132 4.56 -6.73 -14.02
C ARG A 132 6.06 -6.60 -13.86
N SER A 133 6.83 -6.83 -14.94
CA SER A 133 8.28 -6.71 -14.92
C SER A 133 8.71 -5.32 -14.40
N LEU A 134 8.17 -4.25 -14.97
CA LEU A 134 8.52 -2.89 -14.54
C LEU A 134 8.02 -2.58 -13.12
N LEU A 135 6.74 -2.90 -12.80
CA LEU A 135 6.18 -2.60 -11.49
C LEU A 135 6.86 -3.37 -10.37
N ASP A 136 7.24 -4.62 -10.62
CA ASP A 136 7.96 -5.46 -9.64
C ASP A 136 9.42 -5.00 -9.48
N GLU A 137 10.08 -4.55 -10.55
CA GLU A 137 11.42 -3.95 -10.50
C GLU A 137 11.41 -2.67 -9.65
N LEU A 138 10.47 -1.75 -9.91
CA LEU A 138 10.34 -0.51 -9.13
C LEU A 138 10.05 -0.81 -7.65
N LEU A 139 9.20 -1.79 -7.37
CA LEU A 139 8.91 -2.19 -5.99
C LEU A 139 10.14 -2.79 -5.32
N ALA A 140 10.82 -3.72 -5.97
CA ALA A 140 12.03 -4.35 -5.43
C ALA A 140 13.14 -3.33 -5.11
N GLY A 141 13.36 -2.36 -6.01
CA GLY A 141 14.31 -1.26 -5.78
C GLY A 141 13.91 -0.30 -4.65
N THR A 142 12.61 -0.27 -4.31
CA THR A 142 12.10 0.57 -3.21
C THR A 142 12.29 -0.11 -1.86
N VAL A 143 11.95 -1.40 -1.75
CA VAL A 143 11.81 -2.14 -0.48
C VAL A 143 13.10 -2.85 -0.05
N VAL A 144 14.25 -2.33 -0.43
CA VAL A 144 15.53 -2.83 0.06
C VAL A 144 15.67 -2.55 1.57
N ASP A 145 16.23 -3.48 2.32
CA ASP A 145 16.26 -3.43 3.80
C ASP A 145 16.84 -2.12 4.36
N ALA A 146 17.87 -1.58 3.73
CA ALA A 146 18.49 -0.32 4.14
C ALA A 146 17.54 0.91 4.08
N ASN A 147 16.42 0.81 3.34
CA ASN A 147 15.44 1.88 3.17
C ASN A 147 14.17 1.67 4.01
N VAL A 148 14.03 0.50 4.63
CA VAL A 148 12.81 0.13 5.37
C VAL A 148 12.93 0.58 6.83
N TYR A 149 11.98 1.39 7.26
CA TYR A 149 11.77 1.68 8.66
C TYR A 149 10.75 0.69 9.25
N THR A 150 11.12 0.01 10.33
CA THR A 150 10.24 -0.91 11.05
C THR A 150 9.80 -0.29 12.36
N HIS A 151 8.49 -0.09 12.52
CA HIS A 151 7.89 0.40 13.75
C HIS A 151 7.41 -0.77 14.61
N ALA A 152 8.12 -1.01 15.71
CA ALA A 152 7.69 -1.94 16.76
C ALA A 152 6.70 -1.21 17.68
N TRP A 153 5.43 -1.60 17.60
CA TRP A 153 4.35 -0.94 18.30
C TRP A 153 4.43 -1.14 19.82
N LYS A 154 4.07 -0.07 20.55
CA LYS A 154 3.77 -0.11 21.97
C LYS A 154 2.34 0.35 22.20
N PRO A 155 1.64 -0.14 23.24
CA PRO A 155 0.34 0.40 23.62
C PRO A 155 0.41 1.92 23.83
N GLY A 156 -0.52 2.66 23.20
CA GLY A 156 -0.53 4.12 23.23
C GLY A 156 0.19 4.81 22.06
N ASP A 157 0.97 4.09 21.26
CA ASP A 157 1.60 4.67 20.07
C ASP A 157 0.55 5.18 19.08
N LEU A 158 0.81 6.38 18.55
CA LEU A 158 0.07 6.99 17.44
C LEU A 158 1.03 7.25 16.29
N VAL A 159 0.80 6.62 15.14
CA VAL A 159 1.61 6.80 13.92
C VAL A 159 0.76 7.38 12.81
N ILE A 160 1.30 8.38 12.13
CA ILE A 160 0.67 9.07 11.00
C ILE A 160 1.60 8.95 9.80
N TRP A 161 1.05 8.56 8.64
CA TRP A 161 1.84 8.50 7.40
C TRP A 161 1.09 9.03 6.18
N ASP A 162 1.86 9.59 5.24
CA ASP A 162 1.39 10.15 3.98
C ASP A 162 1.31 9.04 2.91
N ASN A 163 0.11 8.59 2.59
CA ASN A 163 -0.13 7.54 1.58
C ASN A 163 0.22 7.99 0.15
N ARG A 164 0.43 9.27 -0.08
CA ARG A 164 0.81 9.74 -1.41
C ARG A 164 2.21 9.27 -1.80
N CYS A 165 3.09 9.05 -0.82
CA CYS A 165 4.49 8.73 -1.07
C CYS A 165 5.09 7.64 -0.17
N ILE A 166 4.35 7.09 0.79
CA ILE A 166 4.80 6.03 1.67
C ILE A 166 4.11 4.71 1.30
N LEU A 167 4.92 3.70 1.01
CA LEU A 167 4.48 2.31 1.01
C LEU A 167 4.62 1.74 2.41
N HIS A 168 3.67 0.93 2.82
CA HIS A 168 3.72 0.26 4.12
C HIS A 168 3.19 -1.17 4.04
N ARG A 169 3.56 -1.96 5.04
CA ARG A 169 3.02 -3.32 5.25
C ARG A 169 3.04 -3.69 6.72
N GLY A 170 2.16 -4.60 7.12
CA GLY A 170 2.30 -5.31 8.39
C GLY A 170 3.30 -6.44 8.27
N THR A 171 3.98 -6.76 9.36
CA THR A 171 4.61 -8.06 9.55
C THR A 171 3.59 -9.02 10.15
N GLY A 172 3.75 -10.30 9.94
CA GLY A 172 2.87 -11.30 10.54
C GLY A 172 3.04 -11.37 12.06
N TYR A 173 2.02 -11.89 12.74
CA TYR A 173 2.08 -12.30 14.13
C TYR A 173 1.15 -13.50 14.35
N ASP A 174 1.36 -14.26 15.42
CA ASP A 174 0.51 -15.41 15.76
C ASP A 174 -0.77 -14.93 16.47
N ALA A 175 -1.86 -14.81 15.71
CA ALA A 175 -3.15 -14.34 16.24
C ALA A 175 -3.85 -15.36 17.17
N ASP A 176 -3.40 -16.61 17.24
CA ASP A 176 -3.90 -17.60 18.18
C ASP A 176 -3.25 -17.44 19.56
N LYS A 177 -2.02 -16.88 19.63
CA LYS A 177 -1.29 -16.64 20.88
C LYS A 177 -1.40 -15.22 21.38
N HIS A 178 -1.42 -14.24 20.48
CA HIS A 178 -1.32 -12.83 20.81
C HIS A 178 -2.56 -12.06 20.40
N ARG A 179 -2.94 -11.10 21.24
CA ARG A 179 -3.98 -10.12 20.91
C ARG A 179 -3.36 -8.91 20.24
N ARG A 180 -4.01 -8.40 19.19
CA ARG A 180 -3.66 -7.14 18.55
C ARG A 180 -4.92 -6.31 18.33
N PHE A 181 -4.98 -5.15 18.99
CA PHE A 181 -6.08 -4.21 18.85
C PHE A 181 -5.55 -2.84 18.44
N MET A 182 -5.85 -2.45 17.22
CA MET A 182 -5.47 -1.18 16.62
C MET A 182 -6.72 -0.45 16.13
N ARG A 183 -6.67 0.87 16.14
CA ARG A 183 -7.66 1.69 15.40
C ARG A 183 -6.95 2.48 14.31
N GLN A 184 -7.51 2.41 13.11
CA GLN A 184 -7.01 3.18 11.98
C GLN A 184 -8.13 4.07 11.44
N THR A 185 -7.80 5.31 11.11
CA THR A 185 -8.62 6.20 10.30
C THR A 185 -7.83 6.68 9.10
N ARG A 186 -8.53 7.08 8.04
CA ARG A 186 -7.94 7.56 6.79
C ARG A 186 -8.59 8.86 6.40
N VAL A 187 -7.77 9.82 6.01
CA VAL A 187 -8.20 11.08 5.41
C VAL A 187 -8.11 10.93 3.91
N ALA A 188 -9.20 11.21 3.20
CA ALA A 188 -9.23 11.18 1.74
C ALA A 188 -8.34 12.26 1.13
N GLY A 189 -7.83 12.02 -0.06
CA GLY A 189 -7.18 13.03 -0.89
C GLY A 189 -8.15 14.11 -1.37
N LEU A 190 -7.63 15.14 -2.02
CA LEU A 190 -8.43 16.25 -2.53
C LEU A 190 -9.14 15.91 -3.86
N GLY A 191 -8.58 14.99 -4.64
CA GLY A 191 -9.10 14.59 -5.94
C GLY A 191 -8.45 13.32 -6.49
N PRO A 192 -8.84 12.92 -7.71
CA PRO A 192 -8.22 11.83 -8.45
C PRO A 192 -6.76 12.15 -8.81
N THR A 193 -5.88 11.13 -8.83
CA THR A 193 -4.46 11.35 -9.17
C THR A 193 -4.24 11.79 -10.61
N LEU A 194 -5.18 11.50 -11.51
CA LEU A 194 -5.11 11.93 -12.91
C LEU A 194 -5.30 13.45 -13.09
N GLU A 195 -5.80 14.14 -12.06
CA GLU A 195 -6.03 15.59 -12.03
C GLU A 195 -4.89 16.35 -11.31
N GLU A 196 -3.85 15.64 -10.86
CA GLU A 196 -2.67 16.21 -10.18
C GLU A 196 -1.62 16.80 -11.15
#